data_84ea008acb6402f756bcf379c6272d2d
#
_entry.id   84ea008acb6402f756bcf379c6272d2d
#
_cell.length_a   1.000
_cell.length_b   1.000
_cell.length_c   1.000
_cell.angle_alpha   90.00
_cell.angle_beta   90.00
_cell.angle_gamma   90.00
#
_symmetry.space_group_name_H-M   'P 1'
#
loop_
_entity.id
_entity.type
_entity.pdbx_description
1 polymer ?
#
loop_
_entity_poly.entity_id
_entity_poly.type
_entity_poly.pdbx_seq_one_letter_code
_entity_poly.pdbx_strand_id
1 'polypeptide(L)'
;MPVKDYQKVIWLEIHVRIKSETKLFCNCKNAVELALEPNMNTCPICMWFPWMLPTVNKKAVELWVIGWMMMWCEVTKLSRFDRKTYFYPDNPTSYQITQMYEPVVWRWKVKVLVNWEVREFAIHHMHLENDAWKL
;
A
#
# COMPACT_ATOMS: atom_id res chain seq x y z
N MET A 1 40.32 16.62 10.17
CA MET A 1 39.94 15.88 8.95
C MET A 1 39.00 16.78 8.18
N PRO A 2 39.19 17.00 6.86
CA PRO A 2 38.27 17.81 6.09
C PRO A 2 36.90 17.10 6.10
N VAL A 3 35.85 17.87 6.34
CA VAL A 3 34.48 17.39 6.22
C VAL A 3 34.28 16.96 4.76
N LYS A 4 34.07 15.67 4.54
CA LYS A 4 33.73 15.17 3.21
C LYS A 4 32.43 15.83 2.77
N ASP A 5 32.35 16.23 1.52
CA ASP A 5 31.10 16.71 0.91
C ASP A 5 30.06 15.59 0.95
N TYR A 6 29.10 15.74 1.87
CA TYR A 6 27.98 14.81 1.97
C TYR A 6 26.87 15.21 0.99
N GLN A 7 26.49 14.29 0.14
CA GLN A 7 25.30 14.45 -0.69
C GLN A 7 24.05 14.12 0.14
N LYS A 8 23.09 15.05 0.18
CA LYS A 8 21.79 14.78 0.79
C LYS A 8 20.98 13.87 -0.12
N VAL A 9 20.59 12.72 0.39
CA VAL A 9 19.65 11.81 -0.26
C VAL A 9 18.41 11.75 0.61
N ILE A 10 17.25 12.12 0.06
CA ILE A 10 15.97 12.12 0.75
C ILE A 10 15.09 11.09 0.07
N TRP A 11 14.56 10.17 0.86
CA TRP A 11 13.59 9.18 0.45
C TRP A 11 12.28 9.45 1.19
N LEU A 12 11.18 9.48 0.44
CA LEU A 12 9.85 9.64 1.01
C LEU A 12 9.06 8.36 0.77
N GLU A 13 8.39 7.88 1.81
CA GLU A 13 7.38 6.84 1.74
C GLU A 13 6.04 7.44 2.14
N ILE A 14 5.02 7.26 1.29
CA ILE A 14 3.70 7.85 1.48
C ILE A 14 2.67 6.73 1.49
N HIS A 15 1.94 6.60 2.60
CA HIS A 15 0.83 5.67 2.73
C HIS A 15 -0.48 6.37 2.41
N VAL A 16 -1.24 5.79 1.48
CA VAL A 16 -2.57 6.29 1.09
C VAL A 16 -3.58 5.17 1.29
N ARG A 17 -4.62 5.47 2.04
CA ARG A 17 -5.70 4.53 2.26
C ARG A 17 -6.75 4.62 1.18
N ILE A 18 -7.09 3.48 0.59
CA ILE A 18 -8.12 3.38 -0.43
C ILE A 18 -9.51 3.37 0.23
N LYS A 19 -10.42 4.23 -0.25
CA LYS A 19 -11.82 4.27 0.19
C LYS A 19 -12.64 3.15 -0.48
N SER A 20 -12.35 1.92 -0.16
CA SER A 20 -13.18 0.76 -0.53
C SER A 20 -14.17 0.43 0.58
N GLU A 21 -15.29 -0.17 0.25
CA GLU A 21 -16.32 -0.57 1.23
C GLU A 21 -15.85 -1.71 2.12
N THR A 22 -15.03 -2.61 1.58
CA THR A 22 -14.47 -3.75 2.30
C THR A 22 -12.94 -3.71 2.33
N LYS A 23 -12.37 -4.46 3.25
CA LYS A 23 -10.91 -4.63 3.37
C LYS A 23 -10.33 -5.21 2.07
N LEU A 24 -9.00 -5.13 1.93
CA LEU A 24 -8.30 -5.56 0.71
C LEU A 24 -8.40 -7.05 0.44
N PHE A 25 -8.42 -7.88 1.47
CA PHE A 25 -8.35 -9.34 1.34
C PHE A 25 -9.49 -10.12 1.96
N CYS A 26 -10.55 -9.44 2.42
CA CYS A 26 -11.77 -10.09 2.93
C CYS A 26 -12.99 -9.16 2.81
N ASN A 27 -14.18 -9.69 3.11
CA ASN A 27 -15.43 -8.96 3.00
C ASN A 27 -15.80 -8.14 4.25
N CYS A 28 -14.96 -8.08 5.28
CA CYS A 28 -15.19 -7.19 6.40
C CYS A 28 -15.19 -5.74 5.96
N LYS A 29 -16.02 -4.91 6.58
CA LYS A 29 -16.10 -3.48 6.25
C LYS A 29 -14.75 -2.79 6.43
N ASN A 30 -14.42 -1.89 5.52
CA ASN A 30 -13.27 -1.01 5.64
C ASN A 30 -13.64 0.22 6.51
N ALA A 31 -13.91 -0.03 7.77
CA ALA A 31 -14.60 0.88 8.68
C ALA A 31 -13.64 1.54 9.69
N VAL A 32 -12.68 2.32 9.19
CA VAL A 32 -11.74 3.04 10.09
C VAL A 32 -12.39 4.25 10.77
N GLU A 33 -13.41 4.82 10.16
CA GLU A 33 -14.10 5.98 10.68
C GLU A 33 -15.20 5.61 11.70
N LEU A 34 -15.59 4.35 11.76
CA LEU A 34 -16.51 3.86 12.76
C LEU A 34 -15.70 3.48 14.01
N ALA A 35 -16.01 4.16 15.13
CA ALA A 35 -15.50 3.75 16.44
C ALA A 35 -16.13 2.39 16.84
N LEU A 36 -15.63 1.34 16.25
CA LEU A 36 -16.03 -0.04 16.59
C LEU A 36 -15.25 -0.48 17.80
N GLU A 37 -15.90 -1.26 18.66
CA GLU A 37 -15.20 -2.00 19.70
C GLU A 37 -14.08 -2.86 19.10
N PRO A 38 -12.95 -3.03 19.79
CA PRO A 38 -11.86 -3.85 19.31
C PRO A 38 -12.33 -5.27 18.93
N ASN A 39 -11.79 -5.80 17.86
CA ASN A 39 -12.02 -7.17 17.38
C ASN A 39 -13.46 -7.50 16.92
N MET A 40 -14.33 -6.50 16.75
CA MET A 40 -15.70 -6.74 16.27
C MET A 40 -15.80 -6.83 14.74
N ASN A 41 -14.90 -6.19 14.02
CA ASN A 41 -14.90 -6.16 12.55
C ASN A 41 -13.87 -7.14 11.99
N THR A 42 -14.01 -8.41 12.36
CA THR A 42 -13.08 -9.47 11.99
C THR A 42 -13.81 -10.69 11.40
N CYS A 43 -13.11 -11.48 10.63
CA CYS A 43 -13.57 -12.76 10.10
C CYS A 43 -12.40 -13.76 10.07
N PRO A 44 -12.66 -15.05 9.86
CA PRO A 44 -11.60 -16.05 9.80
C PRO A 44 -10.47 -15.73 8.82
N ILE A 45 -10.76 -15.01 7.72
CA ILE A 45 -9.73 -14.62 6.75
C ILE A 45 -8.79 -13.55 7.34
N CYS A 46 -9.31 -12.43 7.86
CA CYS A 46 -8.45 -11.39 8.41
C CYS A 46 -7.84 -11.75 9.77
N MET A 47 -8.41 -12.77 10.45
CA MET A 47 -7.82 -13.40 11.62
C MET A 47 -6.83 -14.52 11.26
N TRP A 48 -6.65 -14.79 9.97
CA TRP A 48 -5.71 -15.77 9.44
C TRP A 48 -5.86 -17.17 10.03
N PHE A 49 -7.10 -17.63 10.14
CA PHE A 49 -7.36 -19.01 10.58
C PHE A 49 -6.76 -20.01 9.58
N PRO A 50 -6.32 -21.17 10.05
CA PRO A 50 -5.81 -22.22 9.18
C PRO A 50 -6.77 -22.48 8.01
N TRP A 51 -6.23 -22.64 6.81
CA TRP A 51 -6.95 -22.92 5.56
C TRP A 51 -7.81 -21.76 5.01
N MET A 52 -7.85 -20.61 5.69
CA MET A 52 -8.53 -19.41 5.17
C MET A 52 -7.61 -18.64 4.25
N LEU A 53 -7.98 -18.57 2.96
CA LEU A 53 -7.20 -17.88 1.94
C LEU A 53 -7.73 -16.46 1.73
N PRO A 54 -6.83 -15.47 1.58
CA PRO A 54 -7.21 -14.10 1.24
C PRO A 54 -7.81 -14.03 -0.16
N THR A 55 -8.83 -13.19 -0.32
CA THR A 55 -9.47 -12.91 -1.60
C THR A 55 -9.30 -11.43 -1.92
N VAL A 56 -8.66 -11.11 -3.03
CA VAL A 56 -8.39 -9.73 -3.41
C VAL A 56 -9.68 -8.97 -3.73
N ASN A 57 -9.84 -7.80 -3.13
CA ASN A 57 -10.94 -6.90 -3.40
C ASN A 57 -10.72 -6.21 -4.76
N LYS A 58 -11.46 -6.63 -5.77
CA LYS A 58 -11.40 -6.08 -7.12
C LYS A 58 -11.61 -4.56 -7.14
N LYS A 59 -12.58 -4.05 -6.35
CA LYS A 59 -12.86 -2.61 -6.31
C LYS A 59 -11.72 -1.80 -5.74
N ALA A 60 -10.99 -2.32 -4.75
CA ALA A 60 -9.81 -1.66 -4.22
C ALA A 60 -8.71 -1.57 -5.28
N VAL A 61 -8.49 -2.64 -6.05
CA VAL A 61 -7.54 -2.64 -7.18
C VAL A 61 -7.95 -1.64 -8.26
N GLU A 62 -9.22 -1.61 -8.64
CA GLU A 62 -9.74 -0.64 -9.63
C GLU A 62 -9.52 0.81 -9.18
N LEU A 63 -9.87 1.14 -7.95
CA LEU A 63 -9.68 2.48 -7.39
C LEU A 63 -8.20 2.87 -7.35
N TRP A 64 -7.33 1.93 -7.02
CA TRP A 64 -5.89 2.11 -7.03
C TRP A 64 -5.37 2.43 -8.43
N VAL A 65 -5.74 1.62 -9.42
CA VAL A 65 -5.36 1.82 -10.82
C VAL A 65 -5.86 3.17 -11.34
N ILE A 66 -7.13 3.52 -11.08
CA ILE A 66 -7.70 4.81 -11.49
C ILE A 66 -6.90 5.98 -10.89
N GLY A 67 -6.57 5.92 -9.59
CA GLY A 67 -5.78 6.95 -8.92
C GLY A 67 -4.45 7.22 -9.61
N TRP A 68 -3.76 6.17 -10.05
CA TRP A 68 -2.48 6.30 -10.73
C TRP A 68 -2.60 6.72 -12.18
N MET A 69 -3.61 6.27 -12.87
CA MET A 69 -3.92 6.76 -14.22
C MET A 69 -4.21 8.27 -14.22
N MET A 70 -4.88 8.78 -13.18
CA MET A 70 -5.09 10.23 -13.01
C MET A 70 -3.79 11.01 -12.80
N MET A 71 -2.75 10.36 -12.33
CA MET A 71 -1.39 10.92 -12.21
C MET A 71 -0.54 10.66 -13.46
N TRP A 72 -1.15 10.21 -14.55
CA TRP A 72 -0.49 9.87 -15.82
C TRP A 72 0.57 8.77 -15.70
N CYS A 73 0.45 7.91 -14.69
CA CYS A 73 1.34 6.77 -14.51
C CYS A 73 0.98 5.63 -15.46
N GLU A 74 1.99 4.96 -15.96
CA GLU A 74 1.81 3.70 -16.68
C GLU A 74 1.62 2.57 -15.68
N VAL A 75 0.49 1.86 -15.79
CA VAL A 75 0.13 0.74 -14.91
C VAL A 75 0.60 -0.56 -15.56
N THR A 76 1.25 -1.41 -14.80
CA THR A 76 1.71 -2.72 -15.27
C THR A 76 0.53 -3.64 -15.59
N LYS A 77 0.64 -4.42 -16.67
CA LYS A 77 -0.41 -5.38 -17.07
C LYS A 77 -0.46 -6.61 -16.17
N LEU A 78 0.64 -6.91 -15.49
CA LEU A 78 0.77 -8.03 -14.57
C LEU A 78 1.37 -7.50 -13.27
N SER A 79 0.72 -7.81 -12.16
CA SER A 79 1.20 -7.47 -10.82
C SER A 79 0.94 -8.66 -9.91
N ARG A 80 1.84 -8.90 -8.96
CA ARG A 80 1.75 -10.01 -8.01
C ARG A 80 1.93 -9.53 -6.59
N PHE A 81 1.36 -10.28 -5.67
CA PHE A 81 1.56 -10.06 -4.24
C PHE A 81 2.69 -10.95 -3.72
N ASP A 82 3.46 -10.37 -2.83
CA ASP A 82 4.57 -11.00 -2.12
C ASP A 82 4.29 -11.00 -0.61
N ARG A 83 5.06 -11.78 0.13
CA ARG A 83 5.02 -11.79 1.59
C ARG A 83 6.24 -11.06 2.13
N LYS A 84 6.01 -9.98 2.86
CA LYS A 84 7.04 -9.24 3.59
C LYS A 84 7.06 -9.72 5.03
N THR A 85 8.12 -10.36 5.46
CA THR A 85 8.28 -10.82 6.84
C THR A 85 8.20 -9.64 7.80
N TYR A 86 7.34 -9.77 8.81
CA TYR A 86 7.07 -8.71 9.78
C TYR A 86 6.68 -9.34 11.11
N PHE A 87 7.63 -9.41 12.05
CA PHE A 87 7.43 -9.99 13.37
C PHE A 87 7.06 -8.92 14.40
N TYR A 88 5.77 -8.78 14.66
CA TYR A 88 5.27 -7.87 15.67
C TYR A 88 4.11 -8.52 16.44
N PRO A 89 3.89 -8.15 17.72
CA PRO A 89 2.84 -8.73 18.54
C PRO A 89 1.42 -8.54 17.98
N ASP A 90 1.20 -7.46 17.23
CA ASP A 90 -0.07 -7.11 16.57
C ASP A 90 -0.25 -7.76 15.19
N ASN A 91 0.72 -8.55 14.75
CA ASN A 91 0.68 -9.23 13.45
C ASN A 91 0.79 -10.76 13.62
N PRO A 92 -0.33 -11.46 13.82
CA PRO A 92 -0.33 -12.90 14.13
C PRO A 92 0.19 -13.77 12.98
N THR A 93 0.20 -13.27 11.74
CA THR A 93 0.71 -14.00 10.58
C THR A 93 2.21 -13.97 10.44
N SER A 94 2.89 -13.05 11.14
CA SER A 94 4.33 -12.79 11.00
C SER A 94 4.75 -12.33 9.59
N TYR A 95 3.82 -11.98 8.73
CA TYR A 95 4.09 -11.36 7.44
C TYR A 95 2.96 -10.41 7.03
N GLN A 96 3.30 -9.46 6.19
CA GLN A 96 2.40 -8.54 5.52
C GLN A 96 2.31 -8.90 4.04
N ILE A 97 1.13 -8.87 3.47
CA ILE A 97 0.97 -9.02 2.01
C ILE A 97 1.24 -7.67 1.36
N THR A 98 2.17 -7.64 0.43
CA THR A 98 2.65 -6.45 -0.26
C THR A 98 2.98 -6.77 -1.72
N GLN A 99 3.64 -5.87 -2.43
CA GLN A 99 4.12 -6.08 -3.80
C GLN A 99 5.54 -5.52 -3.91
N MET A 100 6.53 -6.38 -3.88
CA MET A 100 7.95 -5.98 -3.92
C MET A 100 8.55 -6.08 -5.32
N TYR A 101 8.27 -7.16 -6.03
CA TYR A 101 8.94 -7.50 -7.29
C TYR A 101 8.13 -7.09 -8.52
N GLU A 102 6.83 -7.11 -8.43
CA GLU A 102 5.92 -6.76 -9.51
C GLU A 102 4.83 -5.79 -9.03
N PRO A 103 5.22 -4.56 -8.63
CA PRO A 103 4.27 -3.54 -8.17
C PRO A 103 3.39 -3.04 -9.32
N VAL A 104 2.29 -2.39 -8.99
CA VAL A 104 1.35 -1.86 -9.98
C VAL A 104 1.95 -0.75 -10.83
N VAL A 105 2.83 0.06 -10.27
CA VAL A 105 3.57 1.09 -11.00
C VAL A 105 5.04 1.00 -10.64
N TRP A 106 5.89 1.05 -11.66
CA TRP A 106 7.33 0.95 -11.54
C TRP A 106 8.02 2.09 -12.26
N ARG A 107 8.89 2.83 -11.54
CA ARG A 107 9.74 3.90 -12.07
C ARG A 107 9.00 4.94 -12.88
N TRP A 108 8.26 5.80 -12.20
CA TRP A 108 7.51 6.90 -12.80
C TRP A 108 8.01 8.26 -12.32
N LYS A 109 7.48 9.31 -12.91
CA LYS A 109 7.78 10.69 -12.55
C LYS A 109 6.50 11.49 -12.45
N VAL A 110 6.39 12.29 -11.41
CA VAL A 110 5.30 13.26 -11.26
C VAL A 110 5.83 14.67 -11.41
N LYS A 111 5.04 15.51 -12.08
CA LYS A 111 5.32 16.94 -12.20
C LYS A 111 4.46 17.71 -11.22
N VAL A 112 5.09 18.51 -10.39
CA VAL A 112 4.43 19.31 -9.36
C VAL A 112 4.82 20.77 -9.52
N LEU A 113 3.84 21.67 -9.42
CA LEU A 113 4.09 23.10 -9.40
C LEU A 113 4.55 23.52 -7.99
N VAL A 114 5.80 23.96 -7.88
CA VAL A 114 6.38 24.41 -6.62
C VAL A 114 6.92 25.81 -6.83
N ASN A 115 6.40 26.80 -6.10
CA ASN A 115 6.80 28.21 -6.22
C ASN A 115 6.77 28.73 -7.68
N TRP A 116 5.69 28.41 -8.42
CA TRP A 116 5.49 28.77 -9.83
C TRP A 116 6.46 28.11 -10.84
N GLU A 117 7.27 27.17 -10.37
CA GLU A 117 8.15 26.34 -11.20
C GLU A 117 7.67 24.90 -11.26
N VAL A 118 7.66 24.31 -12.43
CA VAL A 118 7.35 22.88 -12.57
C VAL A 118 8.58 22.07 -12.17
N ARG A 119 8.44 21.28 -11.11
CA ARG A 119 9.47 20.35 -10.65
C ARG A 119 9.04 18.91 -10.92
N GLU A 120 10.01 18.10 -11.28
CA GLU A 120 9.80 16.67 -11.54
C GLU A 120 10.36 15.85 -10.37
N PHE A 121 9.54 14.95 -9.83
CA PHE A 121 9.93 14.04 -8.76
C PHE A 121 9.85 12.61 -9.28
N ALA A 122 10.94 11.85 -9.07
CA ALA A 122 10.97 10.44 -9.41
C ALA A 122 10.19 9.62 -8.38
N ILE A 123 9.34 8.73 -8.85
CA ILE A 123 8.67 7.71 -8.06
C ILE A 123 9.37 6.38 -8.34
N HIS A 124 9.88 5.73 -7.30
CA HIS A 124 10.57 4.46 -7.44
C HIS A 124 9.59 3.34 -7.78
N HIS A 125 8.56 3.17 -6.99
CA HIS A 125 7.46 2.25 -7.24
C HIS A 125 6.23 2.64 -6.41
N MET A 126 5.09 2.10 -6.80
CA MET A 126 3.83 2.21 -6.07
C MET A 126 3.15 0.86 -6.05
N HIS A 127 2.70 0.44 -4.88
CA HIS A 127 2.18 -0.90 -4.66
C HIS A 127 0.98 -0.92 -3.71
N LEU A 128 0.24 -2.00 -3.76
CA LEU A 128 -0.80 -2.31 -2.79
C LEU A 128 -0.19 -3.13 -1.65
N GLU A 129 -0.58 -2.82 -0.44
CA GLU A 129 -0.25 -3.66 0.70
C GLU A 129 -1.39 -3.74 1.72
N ASN A 130 -1.37 -4.78 2.50
CA ASN A 130 -2.28 -4.94 3.61
C ASN A 130 -1.89 -3.98 4.73
N ASP A 131 -2.87 -3.26 5.29
CA ASP A 131 -2.62 -2.38 6.43
C ASP A 131 -2.21 -3.22 7.64
N ALA A 132 -0.98 -3.03 8.12
CA ALA A 132 -0.44 -3.75 9.28
C ALA A 132 -0.94 -3.21 10.63
N TRP A 133 -1.56 -2.04 10.64
CA TRP A 133 -1.86 -1.30 11.87
C TRP A 133 -3.25 -1.54 12.45
N LYS A 134 -4.09 -2.35 11.81
CA LYS A 134 -5.49 -2.48 12.20
C LYS A 134 -6.01 -3.91 12.05
N LEU A 135 -5.93 -4.60 13.11
CA LEU A 135 -6.72 -5.81 13.37
C LEU A 135 -8.00 -5.47 14.12
#